data_0b471d3eded6c29fc4dabe3d4d0ef9ba
#
_entry.id   0b471d3eded6c29fc4dabe3d4d0ef9ba
#
_cell.length_a   1.000
_cell.length_b   1.000
_cell.length_c   1.000
_cell.angle_alpha   90.00
_cell.angle_beta   90.00
_cell.angle_gamma   90.00
#
_symmetry.space_group_name_H-M   'P 1'
#
loop_
_entity.id
_entity.type
_entity.pdbx_description
1 polymer ?
#
loop_
_entity_poly.entity_id
_entity_poly.type
_entity_poly.pdbx_seq_one_letter_code
_entity_poly.pdbx_strand_id
1 'polypeptide(L)'
;MAEWLHPALLLMLGALPLGVLQGRSRQVWQLALPLLVLLLVVALPDGTRVTLEFAGVELTPLRADGLSLIFAYIFALILFIGNIFALQVDDGAQHVAATLYAASGLGAVLAGDLITLYVFWEIMMISSVWLIWRRRRQAAYDAGFRYLIIHALGGMLLLAGIIAYWLHTGSLAFEPLAGGGPAFWLILVAFLINAAAPPLHAWLPDAYPEATVTGTVFLSAFTTKTAVYVLARGFPGTELLVWLGVLMTLYGVTYAFLVNDIRRLLAYHIVSQVGYMVAGVGLGSALAISGTAAHAFTHILYKALLLMGAGAVLQMTGRSRLTELGGLYRSMPITFLLYMVGGLSISAFPLFSGFVSKTMIIEAAAVEGRAVVFLLMTLAGVGTFMSTTLKLPWYTFMGRDAGLRPPEAPLNMRVAMGIAALLCFVIGILPGWLYAILPYPVDYNAYTASHLIKEMELLLFTGLAFFLLLGVLGGKDKLSLDLDWFYRVPGKQAVLALRNWIVTADGAARGAFMRVFRQAEDATTHLRLSGWPLKSWPTGSMALWTAIVLAMLLVFGLGR
;
A
#
# COMPACT_ATOMS: atom_id res chain seq x y z
N MET A 1 -31.37 5.77 12.08
CA MET A 1 -31.04 4.57 11.28
C MET A 1 -29.73 4.70 10.46
N ALA A 2 -29.29 5.91 10.12
CA ALA A 2 -28.00 6.10 9.43
C ALA A 2 -26.76 5.91 10.35
N GLU A 3 -26.90 6.00 11.65
CA GLU A 3 -25.83 5.90 12.66
C GLU A 3 -25.20 4.49 12.75
N TRP A 4 -25.86 3.47 12.21
CA TRP A 4 -25.44 2.07 12.32
C TRP A 4 -24.84 1.48 11.02
N LEU A 5 -24.90 2.23 9.91
CA LEU A 5 -24.44 1.71 8.63
C LEU A 5 -22.98 2.08 8.38
N HIS A 6 -22.06 1.24 8.84
CA HIS A 6 -20.64 1.43 8.60
C HIS A 6 -20.32 1.35 7.09
N PRO A 7 -19.74 2.41 6.47
CA PRO A 7 -19.51 2.45 5.02
C PRO A 7 -18.68 1.28 4.48
N ALA A 8 -17.68 0.81 5.24
CA ALA A 8 -16.87 -0.33 4.84
C ALA A 8 -17.66 -1.65 4.86
N LEU A 9 -18.54 -1.86 5.84
CA LEU A 9 -19.40 -3.07 5.89
C LEU A 9 -20.40 -3.08 4.74
N LEU A 10 -20.93 -1.91 4.35
CA LEU A 10 -21.78 -1.81 3.16
C LEU A 10 -21.03 -2.23 1.90
N LEU A 11 -19.77 -1.82 1.73
CA LEU A 11 -18.93 -2.26 0.61
C LEU A 11 -18.64 -3.77 0.68
N MET A 12 -18.33 -4.31 1.86
CA MET A 12 -18.03 -5.74 2.03
C MET A 12 -19.23 -6.61 1.64
N LEU A 13 -20.42 -6.28 2.16
CA LEU A 13 -21.63 -6.99 1.81
C LEU A 13 -22.01 -6.78 0.34
N GLY A 14 -21.87 -5.55 -0.16
CA GLY A 14 -22.13 -5.19 -1.56
C GLY A 14 -21.13 -5.78 -2.56
N ALA A 15 -19.97 -6.29 -2.11
CA ALA A 15 -19.03 -6.99 -2.95
C ALA A 15 -19.52 -8.38 -3.37
N LEU A 16 -20.31 -9.05 -2.53
CA LEU A 16 -20.77 -10.42 -2.78
C LEU A 16 -21.56 -10.56 -4.09
N PRO A 17 -22.55 -9.69 -4.40
CA PRO A 17 -23.26 -9.74 -5.67
C PRO A 17 -22.37 -9.61 -6.91
N LEU A 18 -21.22 -8.89 -6.83
CA LEU A 18 -20.32 -8.73 -7.98
C LEU A 18 -19.72 -10.05 -8.46
N GLY A 19 -19.61 -11.05 -7.57
CA GLY A 19 -19.14 -12.39 -7.92
C GLY A 19 -20.14 -13.22 -8.72
N VAL A 20 -21.43 -12.91 -8.59
CA VAL A 20 -22.54 -13.69 -9.17
C VAL A 20 -23.19 -12.97 -10.35
N LEU A 21 -23.34 -11.65 -10.25
CA LEU A 21 -23.93 -10.83 -11.31
C LEU A 21 -23.05 -10.87 -12.58
N GLN A 22 -23.69 -10.76 -13.75
CA GLN A 22 -23.01 -10.78 -15.05
C GLN A 22 -23.52 -9.65 -15.95
N GLY A 23 -22.75 -9.30 -16.98
CA GLY A 23 -23.14 -8.34 -18.00
C GLY A 23 -23.55 -6.97 -17.43
N ARG A 24 -24.65 -6.42 -17.91
CA ARG A 24 -25.13 -5.07 -17.54
C ARG A 24 -25.52 -4.96 -16.05
N SER A 25 -26.10 -6.00 -15.46
CA SER A 25 -26.48 -5.98 -14.04
C SER A 25 -25.26 -5.82 -13.12
N ARG A 26 -24.15 -6.51 -13.43
CA ARG A 26 -22.88 -6.32 -12.72
C ARG A 26 -22.35 -4.91 -12.91
N GLN A 27 -22.33 -4.37 -14.15
CA GLN A 27 -21.86 -3.03 -14.44
C GLN A 27 -22.64 -1.95 -13.67
N VAL A 28 -23.96 -2.07 -13.63
CA VAL A 28 -24.82 -1.16 -12.86
C VAL A 28 -24.50 -1.23 -11.38
N TRP A 29 -24.40 -2.44 -10.81
CA TRP A 29 -24.07 -2.62 -9.39
C TRP A 29 -22.65 -2.14 -9.04
N GLN A 30 -21.70 -2.38 -9.93
CA GLN A 30 -20.31 -1.95 -9.82
C GLN A 30 -20.18 -0.42 -9.72
N LEU A 31 -21.08 0.34 -10.34
CA LEU A 31 -21.10 1.82 -10.25
C LEU A 31 -22.01 2.32 -9.13
N ALA A 32 -23.16 1.70 -8.92
CA ALA A 32 -24.13 2.14 -7.93
C ALA A 32 -23.60 1.99 -6.49
N LEU A 33 -22.91 0.88 -6.19
CA LEU A 33 -22.40 0.61 -4.84
C LEU A 33 -21.35 1.65 -4.38
N PRO A 34 -20.28 1.97 -5.13
CA PRO A 34 -19.34 3.01 -4.72
C PRO A 34 -19.96 4.40 -4.64
N LEU A 35 -20.92 4.72 -5.54
CA LEU A 35 -21.64 5.99 -5.50
C LEU A 35 -22.48 6.11 -4.23
N LEU A 36 -23.19 5.05 -3.84
CA LEU A 36 -23.96 5.02 -2.60
C LEU A 36 -23.03 5.21 -1.39
N VAL A 37 -21.88 4.54 -1.37
CA VAL A 37 -20.91 4.67 -0.29
C VAL A 37 -20.27 6.06 -0.26
N LEU A 38 -19.98 6.65 -1.41
CA LEU A 38 -19.49 8.02 -1.49
C LEU A 38 -20.50 9.01 -0.88
N LEU A 39 -21.78 8.87 -1.22
CA LEU A 39 -22.86 9.70 -0.65
C LEU A 39 -22.98 9.49 0.86
N LEU A 40 -22.86 8.24 1.33
CA LEU A 40 -22.90 7.93 2.76
C LEU A 40 -21.71 8.55 3.51
N VAL A 41 -20.50 8.47 2.96
CA VAL A 41 -19.30 9.06 3.56
C VAL A 41 -19.36 10.59 3.58
N VAL A 42 -19.90 11.21 2.52
CA VAL A 42 -20.12 12.67 2.47
C VAL A 42 -21.16 13.12 3.48
N ALA A 43 -22.18 12.29 3.72
CA ALA A 43 -23.23 12.57 4.71
C ALA A 43 -22.81 12.24 6.16
N LEU A 44 -21.65 11.64 6.38
CA LEU A 44 -21.17 11.26 7.71
C LEU A 44 -20.67 12.51 8.46
N PRO A 45 -21.29 12.91 9.61
CA PRO A 45 -20.88 14.08 10.34
C PRO A 45 -19.48 13.94 10.94
N ASP A 46 -18.73 15.02 10.96
CA ASP A 46 -17.49 15.11 11.74
C ASP A 46 -17.79 14.92 13.24
N GLY A 47 -16.92 14.18 13.94
CA GLY A 47 -17.10 13.81 15.35
C GLY A 47 -17.96 12.56 15.56
N THR A 48 -18.51 11.91 14.50
CA THR A 48 -19.26 10.65 14.67
C THR A 48 -18.36 9.56 15.23
N ARG A 49 -18.82 8.93 16.33
CA ARG A 49 -18.14 7.80 16.97
C ARG A 49 -19.16 6.73 17.33
N VAL A 50 -18.87 5.49 16.97
CA VAL A 50 -19.63 4.31 17.34
C VAL A 50 -18.75 3.41 18.17
N THR A 51 -19.20 3.11 19.40
CA THR A 51 -18.50 2.20 20.31
C THR A 51 -19.32 0.94 20.54
N LEU A 52 -18.66 -0.16 20.78
CA LEU A 52 -19.27 -1.42 21.18
C LEU A 52 -18.37 -2.14 22.19
N GLU A 53 -18.96 -2.85 23.11
CA GLU A 53 -18.25 -3.70 24.04
C GLU A 53 -18.17 -5.13 23.48
N PHE A 54 -16.95 -5.66 23.36
CA PHE A 54 -16.72 -7.03 22.91
C PHE A 54 -15.69 -7.71 23.82
N ALA A 55 -16.05 -8.85 24.39
CA ALA A 55 -15.19 -9.63 25.31
C ALA A 55 -14.61 -8.80 26.48
N GLY A 56 -15.38 -7.86 27.02
CA GLY A 56 -14.93 -6.99 28.12
C GLY A 56 -13.98 -5.86 27.71
N VAL A 57 -13.86 -5.59 26.41
CA VAL A 57 -13.04 -4.51 25.85
C VAL A 57 -13.92 -3.57 25.02
N GLU A 58 -13.77 -2.26 25.24
CA GLU A 58 -14.45 -1.25 24.43
C GLU A 58 -13.72 -1.09 23.09
N LEU A 59 -14.42 -1.34 21.99
CA LEU A 59 -13.96 -1.12 20.63
C LEU A 59 -14.68 0.10 20.04
N THR A 60 -14.02 0.78 19.11
CA THR A 60 -14.57 1.91 18.35
C THR A 60 -14.48 1.61 16.84
N PRO A 61 -15.39 0.79 16.28
CA PRO A 61 -15.34 0.42 14.86
C PRO A 61 -15.47 1.60 13.90
N LEU A 62 -16.14 2.67 14.31
CA LEU A 62 -16.31 3.86 13.49
C LEU A 62 -15.90 5.12 14.29
N ARG A 63 -14.93 5.83 13.74
CA ARG A 63 -14.52 7.17 14.15
C ARG A 63 -14.36 8.06 12.92
N ALA A 64 -15.22 9.05 12.77
CA ALA A 64 -15.16 10.05 11.73
C ALA A 64 -14.66 11.37 12.32
N ASP A 65 -13.49 11.81 11.88
CA ASP A 65 -12.90 13.11 12.19
C ASP A 65 -12.23 13.70 10.94
N GLY A 66 -11.83 14.96 10.98
CA GLY A 66 -11.27 15.65 9.80
C GLY A 66 -10.15 14.87 9.10
N LEU A 67 -9.30 14.15 9.87
CA LEU A 67 -8.23 13.33 9.28
C LEU A 67 -8.79 12.05 8.62
N SER A 68 -9.73 11.36 9.24
CA SER A 68 -10.31 10.13 8.67
C SER A 68 -11.21 10.43 7.48
N LEU A 69 -12.00 11.49 7.53
CA LEU A 69 -12.97 11.86 6.49
C LEU A 69 -12.29 12.20 5.17
N ILE A 70 -11.19 12.95 5.15
CA ILE A 70 -10.51 13.29 3.89
C ILE A 70 -9.98 12.03 3.17
N PHE A 71 -9.48 11.02 3.91
CA PHE A 71 -9.09 9.74 3.33
C PHE A 71 -10.31 8.93 2.90
N ALA A 72 -11.39 8.93 3.67
CA ALA A 72 -12.63 8.24 3.33
C ALA A 72 -13.25 8.79 2.04
N TYR A 73 -13.29 10.12 1.86
CA TYR A 73 -13.77 10.77 0.63
C TYR A 73 -13.00 10.30 -0.60
N ILE A 74 -11.68 10.38 -0.54
CA ILE A 74 -10.88 10.00 -1.71
C ILE A 74 -10.90 8.50 -1.98
N PHE A 75 -11.01 7.65 -0.95
CA PHE A 75 -11.11 6.20 -1.13
C PHE A 75 -12.43 5.79 -1.79
N ALA A 76 -13.56 6.39 -1.40
CA ALA A 76 -14.84 6.16 -2.05
C ALA A 76 -14.85 6.70 -3.50
N LEU A 77 -14.29 7.89 -3.72
CA LEU A 77 -14.21 8.53 -5.03
C LEU A 77 -13.34 7.72 -6.01
N ILE A 78 -12.16 7.28 -5.57
CA ILE A 78 -11.26 6.52 -6.46
C ILE A 78 -11.79 5.11 -6.75
N LEU A 79 -12.54 4.50 -5.83
CA LEU A 79 -13.24 3.25 -6.10
C LEU A 79 -14.26 3.44 -7.22
N PHE A 80 -15.03 4.54 -7.21
CA PHE A 80 -15.98 4.85 -8.28
C PHE A 80 -15.27 5.06 -9.63
N ILE A 81 -14.24 5.90 -9.68
CA ILE A 81 -13.47 6.17 -10.90
C ILE A 81 -12.78 4.90 -11.42
N GLY A 82 -12.16 4.12 -10.53
CA GLY A 82 -11.51 2.86 -10.87
C GLY A 82 -12.47 1.81 -11.41
N ASN A 83 -13.70 1.79 -10.90
CA ASN A 83 -14.75 0.91 -11.41
C ASN A 83 -15.23 1.32 -12.81
N ILE A 84 -15.32 2.63 -13.13
CA ILE A 84 -15.57 3.08 -14.51
C ILE A 84 -14.44 2.59 -15.43
N PHE A 85 -13.18 2.73 -15.00
CA PHE A 85 -12.02 2.24 -15.75
C PHE A 85 -12.05 0.73 -15.99
N ALA A 86 -12.64 -0.04 -15.07
CA ALA A 86 -12.70 -1.50 -15.11
C ALA A 86 -14.00 -2.08 -15.72
N LEU A 87 -14.91 -1.28 -16.28
CA LEU A 87 -16.21 -1.76 -16.80
C LEU A 87 -16.10 -2.80 -17.90
N GLN A 88 -15.00 -2.83 -18.68
CA GLN A 88 -14.77 -3.83 -19.72
C GLN A 88 -14.25 -5.17 -19.19
N VAL A 89 -13.91 -5.25 -17.90
CA VAL A 89 -13.36 -6.48 -17.30
C VAL A 89 -14.50 -7.43 -16.97
N ASP A 90 -14.50 -8.58 -17.60
CA ASP A 90 -15.48 -9.65 -17.33
C ASP A 90 -14.93 -10.69 -16.35
N ASP A 91 -14.53 -10.23 -15.15
CA ASP A 91 -13.99 -11.07 -14.08
C ASP A 91 -14.60 -10.67 -12.73
N GLY A 92 -15.69 -11.36 -12.35
CA GLY A 92 -16.38 -11.09 -11.08
C GLY A 92 -15.47 -11.18 -9.85
N ALA A 93 -14.55 -12.15 -9.82
CA ALA A 93 -13.64 -12.30 -8.69
C ALA A 93 -12.66 -11.12 -8.55
N GLN A 94 -12.23 -10.51 -9.67
CA GLN A 94 -11.42 -9.30 -9.64
C GLN A 94 -12.20 -8.11 -9.08
N HIS A 95 -13.48 -7.95 -9.45
CA HIS A 95 -14.34 -6.89 -8.93
C HIS A 95 -14.64 -7.07 -7.44
N VAL A 96 -14.89 -8.30 -6.99
CA VAL A 96 -15.04 -8.63 -5.56
C VAL A 96 -13.77 -8.25 -4.81
N ALA A 97 -12.60 -8.68 -5.28
CA ALA A 97 -11.32 -8.38 -4.64
C ALA A 97 -11.04 -6.86 -4.57
N ALA A 98 -11.28 -6.11 -5.66
CA ALA A 98 -11.12 -4.67 -5.69
C ALA A 98 -12.06 -3.94 -4.71
N THR A 99 -13.31 -4.39 -4.62
CA THR A 99 -14.29 -3.80 -3.70
C THR A 99 -13.98 -4.12 -2.24
N LEU A 100 -13.59 -5.37 -1.92
CA LEU A 100 -13.15 -5.76 -0.58
C LEU A 100 -11.87 -5.00 -0.16
N TYR A 101 -10.97 -4.78 -1.10
CA TYR A 101 -9.75 -4.02 -0.87
C TYR A 101 -10.06 -2.54 -0.56
N ALA A 102 -10.97 -1.93 -1.30
CA ALA A 102 -11.43 -0.57 -1.00
C ALA A 102 -12.20 -0.50 0.34
N ALA A 103 -13.03 -1.50 0.61
CA ALA A 103 -13.77 -1.61 1.88
C ALA A 103 -12.82 -1.70 3.08
N SER A 104 -11.75 -2.50 2.95
CA SER A 104 -10.76 -2.65 4.03
C SER A 104 -9.96 -1.36 4.24
N GLY A 105 -9.57 -0.66 3.17
CA GLY A 105 -8.93 0.66 3.27
C GLY A 105 -9.85 1.68 3.95
N LEU A 106 -11.12 1.72 3.56
CA LEU A 106 -12.13 2.60 4.16
C LEU A 106 -12.39 2.27 5.63
N GLY A 107 -12.47 0.97 5.97
CA GLY A 107 -12.61 0.53 7.36
C GLY A 107 -11.40 0.87 8.22
N ALA A 108 -10.19 0.73 7.68
CA ALA A 108 -8.96 1.07 8.38
C ALA A 108 -8.85 2.57 8.71
N VAL A 109 -9.26 3.46 7.79
CA VAL A 109 -9.21 4.91 8.05
C VAL A 109 -10.34 5.41 8.95
N LEU A 110 -11.42 4.64 9.08
CA LEU A 110 -12.53 4.95 10.00
C LEU A 110 -12.41 4.21 11.34
N ALA A 111 -11.41 3.35 11.53
CA ALA A 111 -11.19 2.65 12.79
C ALA A 111 -10.73 3.61 13.90
N GLY A 112 -11.41 3.58 15.05
CA GLY A 112 -11.06 4.36 16.23
C GLY A 112 -10.23 3.58 17.26
N ASP A 113 -10.06 2.27 17.06
CA ASP A 113 -9.23 1.40 17.89
C ASP A 113 -8.28 0.54 17.05
N LEU A 114 -7.23 0.05 17.70
CA LEU A 114 -6.16 -0.72 17.05
C LEU A 114 -6.58 -2.14 16.60
N ILE A 115 -7.56 -2.76 17.26
CA ILE A 115 -8.05 -4.10 16.89
C ILE A 115 -8.92 -3.99 15.63
N THR A 116 -9.83 -3.04 15.58
CA THR A 116 -10.62 -2.77 14.37
C THR A 116 -9.71 -2.43 13.19
N LEU A 117 -8.71 -1.57 13.40
CA LEU A 117 -7.69 -1.27 12.41
C LEU A 117 -7.00 -2.55 11.91
N TYR A 118 -6.56 -3.42 12.84
CA TYR A 118 -5.87 -4.67 12.51
C TYR A 118 -6.73 -5.59 11.64
N VAL A 119 -8.00 -5.78 11.97
CA VAL A 119 -8.91 -6.62 11.18
C VAL A 119 -9.01 -6.12 9.74
N PHE A 120 -9.23 -4.82 9.53
CA PHE A 120 -9.28 -4.24 8.20
C PHE A 120 -7.91 -4.29 7.48
N TRP A 121 -6.82 -4.18 8.21
CA TRP A 121 -5.45 -4.31 7.68
C TRP A 121 -5.18 -5.69 7.09
N GLU A 122 -5.60 -6.76 7.77
CA GLU A 122 -5.46 -8.13 7.28
C GLU A 122 -6.36 -8.40 6.06
N ILE A 123 -7.60 -7.91 6.07
CA ILE A 123 -8.49 -8.02 4.90
C ILE A 123 -7.91 -7.29 3.70
N MET A 124 -7.26 -6.13 3.93
CA MET A 124 -6.59 -5.35 2.89
C MET A 124 -5.44 -6.14 2.23
N MET A 125 -4.63 -6.85 3.01
CA MET A 125 -3.56 -7.73 2.51
C MET A 125 -4.13 -8.84 1.63
N ILE A 126 -5.13 -9.58 2.13
CA ILE A 126 -5.70 -10.73 1.43
C ILE A 126 -6.41 -10.29 0.14
N SER A 127 -7.21 -9.24 0.18
CA SER A 127 -7.96 -8.77 -0.98
C SER A 127 -7.07 -8.18 -2.07
N SER A 128 -6.00 -7.46 -1.69
CA SER A 128 -5.08 -6.84 -2.65
C SER A 128 -4.24 -7.84 -3.43
N VAL A 129 -3.79 -8.94 -2.81
CA VAL A 129 -2.97 -9.95 -3.50
C VAL A 129 -3.73 -10.61 -4.65
N TRP A 130 -5.05 -10.75 -4.56
CA TRP A 130 -5.88 -11.26 -5.64
C TRP A 130 -5.79 -10.41 -6.91
N LEU A 131 -5.65 -9.09 -6.80
CA LEU A 131 -5.48 -8.19 -7.95
C LEU A 131 -4.17 -8.44 -8.70
N ILE A 132 -3.16 -8.97 -8.02
CA ILE A 132 -1.88 -9.38 -8.61
C ILE A 132 -2.05 -10.74 -9.28
N TRP A 133 -2.56 -11.74 -8.57
CA TRP A 133 -2.71 -13.12 -9.06
C TRP A 133 -3.70 -13.26 -10.23
N ARG A 134 -4.70 -12.38 -10.33
CA ARG A 134 -5.66 -12.37 -11.46
C ARG A 134 -5.04 -12.06 -12.81
N ARG A 135 -3.79 -11.60 -12.87
CA ARG A 135 -3.05 -11.51 -14.14
C ARG A 135 -2.69 -12.87 -14.73
N ARG A 136 -2.74 -13.94 -13.94
CA ARG A 136 -2.56 -15.35 -14.36
C ARG A 136 -1.25 -15.62 -15.09
N ARG A 137 -0.15 -15.00 -14.66
CA ARG A 137 1.23 -15.23 -15.14
C ARG A 137 2.08 -15.72 -13.99
N GLN A 138 3.10 -16.58 -14.26
CA GLN A 138 3.99 -17.08 -13.22
C GLN A 138 4.67 -15.94 -12.44
N ALA A 139 5.15 -14.92 -13.15
CA ALA A 139 5.74 -13.73 -12.51
C ALA A 139 4.78 -13.03 -11.54
N ALA A 140 3.46 -12.99 -11.86
CA ALA A 140 2.45 -12.42 -10.98
C ALA A 140 2.19 -13.30 -9.74
N TYR A 141 2.21 -14.63 -9.89
CA TYR A 141 2.09 -15.53 -8.73
C TYR A 141 3.30 -15.39 -7.80
N ASP A 142 4.50 -15.37 -8.34
CA ASP A 142 5.73 -15.23 -7.57
C ASP A 142 5.81 -13.87 -6.85
N ALA A 143 5.46 -12.78 -7.54
CA ALA A 143 5.41 -11.43 -6.98
C ALA A 143 4.32 -11.30 -5.91
N GLY A 144 3.13 -11.84 -6.15
CA GLY A 144 2.03 -11.84 -5.18
C GLY A 144 2.34 -12.66 -3.94
N PHE A 145 3.07 -13.77 -4.07
CA PHE A 145 3.49 -14.55 -2.91
C PHE A 145 4.52 -13.79 -2.04
N ARG A 146 5.50 -13.11 -2.65
CA ARG A 146 6.45 -12.24 -1.92
C ARG A 146 5.71 -11.07 -1.24
N TYR A 147 4.77 -10.46 -1.95
CA TYR A 147 3.88 -9.43 -1.41
C TYR A 147 3.16 -9.92 -0.15
N LEU A 148 2.53 -11.11 -0.23
CA LEU A 148 1.80 -11.71 0.88
C LEU A 148 2.69 -11.95 2.11
N ILE A 149 3.90 -12.50 1.90
CA ILE A 149 4.84 -12.78 3.01
C ILE A 149 5.24 -11.48 3.73
N ILE A 150 5.58 -10.43 2.99
CA ILE A 150 6.02 -9.16 3.59
C ILE A 150 4.88 -8.50 4.36
N HIS A 151 3.66 -8.51 3.80
CA HIS A 151 2.51 -7.91 4.47
C HIS A 151 2.03 -8.75 5.67
N ALA A 152 2.10 -10.08 5.60
CA ALA A 152 1.85 -10.96 6.74
C ALA A 152 2.86 -10.73 7.88
N LEU A 153 4.15 -10.52 7.55
CA LEU A 153 5.13 -10.11 8.55
C LEU A 153 4.74 -8.77 9.18
N GLY A 154 4.31 -7.78 8.37
CA GLY A 154 3.80 -6.50 8.85
C GLY A 154 2.61 -6.66 9.78
N GLY A 155 1.64 -7.51 9.43
CA GLY A 155 0.48 -7.83 10.27
C GLY A 155 0.85 -8.50 11.60
N MET A 156 1.79 -9.45 11.58
CA MET A 156 2.29 -10.08 12.82
C MET A 156 2.98 -9.07 13.74
N LEU A 157 3.79 -8.16 13.19
CA LEU A 157 4.43 -7.08 13.95
C LEU A 157 3.39 -6.12 14.53
N LEU A 158 2.36 -5.78 13.73
CA LEU A 158 1.26 -4.92 14.18
C LEU A 158 0.52 -5.57 15.36
N LEU A 159 0.12 -6.83 15.23
CA LEU A 159 -0.59 -7.55 16.30
C LEU A 159 0.27 -7.65 17.57
N ALA A 160 1.54 -8.02 17.44
CA ALA A 160 2.46 -8.08 18.56
C ALA A 160 2.62 -6.71 19.26
N GLY A 161 2.70 -5.64 18.46
CA GLY A 161 2.75 -4.26 18.95
C GLY A 161 1.48 -3.85 19.66
N ILE A 162 0.30 -4.19 19.15
CA ILE A 162 -1.02 -3.94 19.77
C ILE A 162 -1.12 -4.66 21.11
N ILE A 163 -0.76 -5.93 21.18
CA ILE A 163 -0.77 -6.69 22.44
C ILE A 163 0.18 -6.05 23.47
N ALA A 164 1.40 -5.71 23.07
CA ALA A 164 2.36 -5.06 23.93
C ALA A 164 1.86 -3.67 24.41
N TYR A 165 1.20 -2.91 23.54
CA TYR A 165 0.60 -1.62 23.86
C TYR A 165 -0.53 -1.77 24.87
N TRP A 166 -1.46 -2.70 24.62
CA TRP A 166 -2.58 -2.97 25.50
C TRP A 166 -2.13 -3.46 26.89
N LEU A 167 -1.15 -4.36 26.96
CA LEU A 167 -0.60 -4.84 28.24
C LEU A 167 0.06 -3.73 29.05
N HIS A 168 0.59 -2.70 28.38
CA HIS A 168 1.26 -1.58 29.05
C HIS A 168 0.29 -0.45 29.45
N THR A 169 -0.70 -0.16 28.60
CA THR A 169 -1.58 1.01 28.77
C THR A 169 -2.98 0.67 29.24
N GLY A 170 -3.41 -0.59 29.09
CA GLY A 170 -4.80 -1.01 29.30
C GLY A 170 -5.79 -0.47 28.26
N SER A 171 -5.34 0.23 27.22
CA SER A 171 -6.16 0.87 26.19
C SER A 171 -5.88 0.32 24.81
N LEU A 172 -6.94 0.23 23.99
CA LEU A 172 -6.83 -0.09 22.55
C LEU A 172 -7.16 1.11 21.65
N ALA A 173 -7.48 2.26 22.22
CA ALA A 173 -7.81 3.47 21.47
C ALA A 173 -6.66 3.85 20.52
N PHE A 174 -6.99 4.16 19.28
CA PHE A 174 -6.02 4.57 18.29
C PHE A 174 -5.78 6.09 18.35
N GLU A 175 -4.91 6.48 19.24
CA GLU A 175 -4.45 7.86 19.48
C GLU A 175 -2.95 7.97 19.19
N PRO A 176 -2.35 9.18 19.21
CA PRO A 176 -0.90 9.33 19.07
C PRO A 176 -0.16 8.46 20.08
N LEU A 177 0.71 7.58 19.57
CA LEU A 177 1.47 6.66 20.39
C LEU A 177 2.67 7.37 20.99
N ALA A 178 2.67 7.53 22.31
CA ALA A 178 3.77 8.13 23.03
C ALA A 178 4.82 7.08 23.45
N GLY A 179 6.06 7.48 23.55
CA GLY A 179 7.11 6.67 24.16
C GLY A 179 8.14 6.15 23.16
N GLY A 180 8.98 5.26 23.43
CA GLY A 180 10.02 4.60 22.64
C GLY A 180 10.14 3.13 22.98
N GLY A 181 9.12 2.57 23.65
CA GLY A 181 9.07 1.17 24.07
C GLY A 181 8.85 0.18 22.91
N PRO A 182 8.90 -1.13 23.18
CA PRO A 182 8.75 -2.16 22.15
C PRO A 182 7.47 -2.03 21.34
N ALA A 183 6.35 -1.68 21.94
CA ALA A 183 5.06 -1.48 21.29
C ALA A 183 5.14 -0.39 20.22
N PHE A 184 5.74 0.76 20.56
CA PHE A 184 5.96 1.88 19.62
C PHE A 184 6.70 1.43 18.36
N TRP A 185 7.83 0.74 18.53
CA TRP A 185 8.65 0.31 17.40
C TRP A 185 8.01 -0.79 16.57
N LEU A 186 7.32 -1.74 17.19
CA LEU A 186 6.62 -2.81 16.47
C LEU A 186 5.50 -2.25 15.58
N ILE A 187 4.67 -1.35 16.11
CA ILE A 187 3.59 -0.71 15.35
C ILE A 187 4.16 0.21 14.26
N LEU A 188 5.19 1.01 14.59
CA LEU A 188 5.84 1.90 13.62
C LEU A 188 6.42 1.11 12.43
N VAL A 189 7.18 0.04 12.68
CA VAL A 189 7.76 -0.79 11.63
C VAL A 189 6.68 -1.44 10.78
N ALA A 190 5.59 -1.94 11.40
CA ALA A 190 4.46 -2.50 10.67
C ALA A 190 3.83 -1.48 9.70
N PHE A 191 3.65 -0.24 10.12
CA PHE A 191 3.11 0.83 9.27
C PHE A 191 4.11 1.25 8.18
N LEU A 192 5.40 1.27 8.47
CA LEU A 192 6.46 1.58 7.50
C LEU A 192 6.61 0.52 6.41
N ILE A 193 6.34 -0.76 6.70
CA ILE A 193 6.27 -1.82 5.68
C ILE A 193 5.21 -1.45 4.63
N ASN A 194 4.00 -1.11 5.06
CA ASN A 194 2.90 -0.76 4.14
C ASN A 194 3.09 0.62 3.50
N ALA A 195 3.85 1.54 4.12
CA ALA A 195 4.26 2.78 3.50
C ALA A 195 5.34 2.59 2.42
N ALA A 196 5.86 1.37 2.27
CA ALA A 196 6.98 1.04 1.38
C ALA A 196 8.25 1.85 1.70
N ALA A 197 8.60 1.95 2.97
CA ALA A 197 9.83 2.61 3.40
C ALA A 197 11.06 1.71 3.18
N PRO A 198 12.17 2.20 2.62
CA PRO A 198 13.41 1.45 2.54
C PRO A 198 13.92 1.04 3.93
N PRO A 199 14.44 -0.17 4.10
CA PRO A 199 14.77 -1.18 3.08
C PRO A 199 13.61 -2.11 2.69
N LEU A 200 12.41 -1.96 3.26
CA LEU A 200 11.26 -2.87 3.11
C LEU A 200 10.29 -2.46 1.99
N HIS A 201 10.70 -1.58 1.06
CA HIS A 201 9.85 -1.01 0.01
C HIS A 201 9.70 -1.88 -1.24
N ALA A 202 10.59 -2.83 -1.45
CA ALA A 202 10.78 -3.48 -2.76
C ALA A 202 9.59 -4.35 -3.21
N TRP A 203 8.69 -4.71 -2.28
CA TRP A 203 7.43 -5.37 -2.62
C TRP A 203 6.56 -4.54 -3.60
N LEU A 204 6.64 -3.21 -3.52
CA LEU A 204 5.82 -2.30 -4.32
C LEU A 204 6.26 -2.27 -5.80
N PRO A 205 7.53 -1.98 -6.16
CA PRO A 205 8.00 -2.04 -7.54
C PRO A 205 8.10 -3.47 -8.09
N ASP A 206 8.00 -4.50 -7.26
CA ASP A 206 7.92 -5.89 -7.66
C ASP A 206 6.49 -6.30 -8.04
N ALA A 207 5.51 -6.05 -7.16
CA ALA A 207 4.15 -6.56 -7.28
C ALA A 207 3.25 -5.71 -8.18
N TYR A 208 3.34 -4.37 -8.13
CA TYR A 208 2.41 -3.50 -8.85
C TYR A 208 2.50 -3.61 -10.37
N PRO A 209 3.70 -3.73 -10.99
CA PRO A 209 3.80 -3.98 -12.44
C PRO A 209 3.24 -5.34 -12.85
N GLU A 210 3.20 -6.31 -11.94
CA GLU A 210 2.68 -7.66 -12.20
C GLU A 210 1.18 -7.81 -11.92
N ALA A 211 0.51 -6.81 -11.38
CA ALA A 211 -0.94 -6.81 -11.22
C ALA A 211 -1.68 -6.66 -12.56
N THR A 212 -2.99 -6.93 -12.57
CA THR A 212 -3.84 -6.65 -13.74
C THR A 212 -3.81 -5.15 -14.08
N VAL A 213 -4.19 -4.77 -15.30
CA VAL A 213 -4.21 -3.37 -15.73
C VAL A 213 -5.06 -2.52 -14.80
N THR A 214 -6.26 -2.97 -14.48
CA THR A 214 -7.19 -2.27 -13.57
C THR A 214 -6.79 -2.46 -12.11
N GLY A 215 -6.27 -3.63 -11.73
CA GLY A 215 -5.81 -3.92 -10.36
C GLY A 215 -4.71 -2.98 -9.89
N THR A 216 -3.77 -2.59 -10.77
CA THR A 216 -2.70 -1.64 -10.41
C THR A 216 -3.25 -0.27 -10.01
N VAL A 217 -4.36 0.17 -10.62
CA VAL A 217 -5.01 1.45 -10.26
C VAL A 217 -5.49 1.39 -8.81
N PHE A 218 -6.19 0.32 -8.42
CA PHE A 218 -6.64 0.13 -7.04
C PHE A 218 -5.47 -0.05 -6.06
N LEU A 219 -4.46 -0.86 -6.41
CA LEU A 219 -3.27 -1.06 -5.57
C LEU A 219 -2.55 0.25 -5.25
N SER A 220 -2.51 1.18 -6.20
CA SER A 220 -1.88 2.48 -5.99
C SER A 220 -2.65 3.40 -5.04
N ALA A 221 -3.94 3.13 -4.81
CA ALA A 221 -4.82 4.02 -4.06
C ALA A 221 -4.84 3.72 -2.54
N PHE A 222 -4.91 2.44 -2.13
CA PHE A 222 -5.29 2.11 -0.75
C PHE A 222 -4.10 1.82 0.16
N THR A 223 -3.35 0.73 0.01
CA THR A 223 -2.35 0.25 0.99
C THR A 223 -1.41 1.34 1.48
N THR A 224 -0.71 2.03 0.56
CA THR A 224 0.29 3.04 0.95
C THR A 224 -0.35 4.29 1.58
N LYS A 225 -1.59 4.66 1.22
CA LYS A 225 -2.27 5.82 1.80
C LYS A 225 -2.92 5.51 3.12
N THR A 226 -3.42 4.29 3.31
CA THR A 226 -3.80 3.80 4.64
C THR A 226 -2.59 3.83 5.57
N ALA A 227 -1.39 3.43 5.09
CA ALA A 227 -0.16 3.53 5.86
C ALA A 227 0.19 4.99 6.22
N VAL A 228 0.05 5.93 5.30
CA VAL A 228 0.23 7.36 5.57
C VAL A 228 -0.77 7.86 6.62
N TYR A 229 -2.03 7.46 6.49
CA TYR A 229 -3.07 7.81 7.47
C TYR A 229 -2.73 7.35 8.88
N VAL A 230 -2.37 6.06 9.04
CA VAL A 230 -2.06 5.52 10.37
C VAL A 230 -0.77 6.11 10.95
N LEU A 231 0.21 6.45 10.11
CA LEU A 231 1.40 7.20 10.53
C LEU A 231 1.04 8.61 10.99
N ALA A 232 0.18 9.33 10.24
CA ALA A 232 -0.27 10.67 10.60
C ALA A 232 -1.07 10.70 11.90
N ARG A 233 -1.83 9.63 12.19
CA ARG A 233 -2.60 9.50 13.43
C ARG A 233 -1.74 9.05 14.61
N GLY A 234 -0.89 8.05 14.41
CA GLY A 234 -0.16 7.40 15.50
C GLY A 234 1.21 8.02 15.82
N PHE A 235 1.85 8.66 14.85
CA PHE A 235 3.27 9.08 14.95
C PHE A 235 3.56 10.51 14.47
N PRO A 236 2.65 11.50 14.67
CA PRO A 236 2.93 12.87 14.25
C PRO A 236 4.14 13.42 15.02
N GLY A 237 5.01 14.18 14.36
CA GLY A 237 6.18 14.81 14.97
C GLY A 237 7.34 13.86 15.28
N THR A 238 7.34 12.63 14.76
CA THR A 238 8.43 11.67 14.96
C THR A 238 9.60 12.00 14.04
N GLU A 239 10.70 12.51 14.57
CA GLU A 239 11.90 12.98 13.82
C GLU A 239 12.46 11.94 12.83
N LEU A 240 12.46 10.65 13.21
CA LEU A 240 12.88 9.57 12.32
C LEU A 240 12.12 9.59 10.98
N LEU A 241 10.82 9.92 11.01
CA LEU A 241 9.98 9.95 9.80
C LEU A 241 10.35 11.10 8.86
N VAL A 242 10.90 12.21 9.37
CA VAL A 242 11.40 13.31 8.52
C VAL A 242 12.50 12.79 7.61
N TRP A 243 13.54 12.20 8.19
CA TRP A 243 14.71 11.72 7.44
C TRP A 243 14.43 10.50 6.59
N LEU A 244 13.61 9.58 7.10
CA LEU A 244 13.17 8.40 6.33
C LEU A 244 12.32 8.83 5.13
N GLY A 245 11.41 9.79 5.29
CA GLY A 245 10.60 10.34 4.20
C GLY A 245 11.46 11.03 3.14
N VAL A 246 12.44 11.83 3.54
CA VAL A 246 13.43 12.43 2.61
C VAL A 246 14.20 11.35 1.86
N LEU A 247 14.68 10.31 2.56
CA LEU A 247 15.35 9.17 1.92
C LEU A 247 14.43 8.50 0.89
N MET A 248 13.17 8.26 1.23
CA MET A 248 12.18 7.68 0.32
C MET A 248 11.97 8.53 -0.93
N THR A 249 11.92 9.87 -0.79
CA THR A 249 11.73 10.76 -1.95
C THR A 249 12.87 10.64 -2.95
N LEU A 250 14.11 10.71 -2.48
CA LEU A 250 15.31 10.63 -3.30
C LEU A 250 15.53 9.23 -3.87
N TYR A 251 15.34 8.20 -3.05
CA TYR A 251 15.48 6.81 -3.46
C TYR A 251 14.51 6.47 -4.60
N GLY A 252 13.22 6.76 -4.40
CA GLY A 252 12.19 6.46 -5.39
C GLY A 252 12.41 7.16 -6.73
N VAL A 253 12.80 8.43 -6.71
CA VAL A 253 13.12 9.20 -7.91
C VAL A 253 14.35 8.61 -8.63
N THR A 254 15.41 8.28 -7.91
CA THR A 254 16.66 7.73 -8.47
C THR A 254 16.37 6.42 -9.19
N TYR A 255 15.66 5.49 -8.55
CA TYR A 255 15.31 4.22 -9.18
C TYR A 255 14.33 4.36 -10.34
N ALA A 256 13.41 5.34 -10.29
CA ALA A 256 12.52 5.63 -11.42
C ALA A 256 13.30 6.03 -12.69
N PHE A 257 14.48 6.67 -12.54
CA PHE A 257 15.37 6.94 -13.68
C PHE A 257 16.01 5.69 -14.26
N LEU A 258 16.32 4.70 -13.43
CA LEU A 258 17.08 3.53 -13.83
C LEU A 258 16.24 2.47 -14.56
N VAL A 259 14.94 2.39 -14.23
CA VAL A 259 14.06 1.35 -14.77
C VAL A 259 13.56 1.64 -16.18
N ASN A 260 13.31 0.58 -16.96
CA ASN A 260 12.86 0.63 -18.35
C ASN A 260 11.36 0.28 -18.52
N ASP A 261 10.66 -0.18 -17.49
CA ASP A 261 9.23 -0.50 -17.52
C ASP A 261 8.40 0.68 -16.98
N ILE A 262 7.36 1.11 -17.76
CA ILE A 262 6.53 2.28 -17.42
C ILE A 262 5.76 2.12 -16.11
N ARG A 263 5.28 0.91 -15.81
CA ARG A 263 4.52 0.63 -14.59
C ARG A 263 5.45 0.54 -13.38
N ARG A 264 6.64 -0.04 -13.55
CA ARG A 264 7.68 -0.10 -12.51
C ARG A 264 8.24 1.28 -12.20
N LEU A 265 8.44 2.13 -13.22
CA LEU A 265 8.81 3.53 -13.04
C LEU A 265 7.78 4.27 -12.17
N LEU A 266 6.51 4.11 -12.50
CA LEU A 266 5.41 4.71 -11.71
C LEU A 266 5.32 4.12 -10.29
N ALA A 267 5.68 2.85 -10.09
CA ALA A 267 5.74 2.21 -8.78
C ALA A 267 6.83 2.84 -7.89
N TYR A 268 8.04 3.08 -8.41
CA TYR A 268 9.08 3.82 -7.67
C TYR A 268 8.66 5.27 -7.35
N HIS A 269 7.90 5.90 -8.24
CA HIS A 269 7.32 7.20 -7.92
C HIS A 269 6.22 7.16 -6.85
N ILE A 270 5.60 6.01 -6.57
CA ILE A 270 4.76 5.88 -5.37
C ILE A 270 5.64 5.95 -4.12
N VAL A 271 6.76 5.22 -4.07
CA VAL A 271 7.72 5.29 -2.96
C VAL A 271 8.17 6.74 -2.74
N SER A 272 8.56 7.44 -3.83
CA SER A 272 8.99 8.84 -3.75
C SER A 272 7.91 9.76 -3.20
N GLN A 273 6.68 9.68 -3.71
CA GLN A 273 5.62 10.59 -3.28
C GLN A 273 5.08 10.26 -1.86
N VAL A 274 5.05 8.99 -1.47
CA VAL A 274 4.78 8.60 -0.08
C VAL A 274 5.87 9.13 0.84
N GLY A 275 7.12 9.21 0.37
CA GLY A 275 8.21 9.84 1.11
C GLY A 275 7.92 11.29 1.53
N TYR A 276 7.34 12.12 0.65
CA TYR A 276 6.89 13.48 1.02
C TYR A 276 5.86 13.42 2.16
N MET A 277 4.90 12.51 2.07
CA MET A 277 3.86 12.35 3.09
C MET A 277 4.45 11.90 4.43
N VAL A 278 5.38 10.92 4.41
CA VAL A 278 6.06 10.43 5.60
C VAL A 278 6.91 11.53 6.24
N ALA A 279 7.62 12.35 5.44
CA ALA A 279 8.35 13.50 5.94
C ALA A 279 7.41 14.54 6.57
N GLY A 280 6.25 14.80 5.94
CA GLY A 280 5.23 15.71 6.48
C GLY A 280 4.64 15.21 7.80
N VAL A 281 4.43 13.90 7.95
CA VAL A 281 4.05 13.30 9.26
C VAL A 281 5.16 13.53 10.29
N GLY A 282 6.42 13.33 9.90
CA GLY A 282 7.57 13.53 10.78
C GLY A 282 7.73 14.96 11.26
N LEU A 283 7.44 15.97 10.43
CA LEU A 283 7.39 17.38 10.82
C LEU A 283 6.30 17.63 11.88
N GLY A 284 5.11 17.07 11.70
CA GLY A 284 4.08 17.03 12.73
C GLY A 284 3.30 18.33 12.95
N SER A 285 3.67 19.45 12.34
CA SER A 285 2.92 20.70 12.46
C SER A 285 1.55 20.61 11.75
N ALA A 286 0.62 21.47 12.12
CA ALA A 286 -0.71 21.54 11.52
C ALA A 286 -0.63 21.71 9.98
N LEU A 287 0.29 22.56 9.50
CA LEU A 287 0.55 22.75 8.07
C LEU A 287 1.10 21.47 7.41
N ALA A 288 2.04 20.78 8.06
CA ALA A 288 2.66 19.57 7.54
C ALA A 288 1.66 18.39 7.49
N ILE A 289 0.85 18.20 8.52
CA ILE A 289 -0.18 17.14 8.55
C ILE A 289 -1.29 17.44 7.54
N SER A 290 -1.79 18.68 7.47
CA SER A 290 -2.77 19.09 6.46
C SER A 290 -2.19 18.97 5.04
N GLY A 291 -0.93 19.35 4.84
CA GLY A 291 -0.22 19.13 3.56
C GLY A 291 -0.09 17.66 3.21
N THR A 292 0.19 16.80 4.19
CA THR A 292 0.23 15.34 4.02
C THR A 292 -1.12 14.78 3.57
N ALA A 293 -2.21 15.18 4.22
CA ALA A 293 -3.56 14.76 3.87
C ALA A 293 -3.97 15.28 2.48
N ALA A 294 -3.72 16.56 2.19
CA ALA A 294 -3.95 17.16 0.86
C ALA A 294 -3.16 16.43 -0.23
N HIS A 295 -1.88 16.13 0.04
CA HIS A 295 -1.04 15.43 -0.94
C HIS A 295 -1.45 13.96 -1.11
N ALA A 296 -1.87 13.26 -0.05
CA ALA A 296 -2.45 11.92 -0.16
C ALA A 296 -3.69 11.92 -1.05
N PHE A 297 -4.61 12.88 -0.87
CA PHE A 297 -5.82 13.04 -1.66
C PHE A 297 -5.49 13.24 -3.15
N THR A 298 -4.69 14.24 -3.45
CA THR A 298 -4.35 14.59 -4.84
C THR A 298 -3.47 13.54 -5.50
N HIS A 299 -2.56 12.92 -4.74
CA HIS A 299 -1.70 11.84 -5.22
C HIS A 299 -2.51 10.61 -5.66
N ILE A 300 -3.56 10.24 -4.95
CA ILE A 300 -4.44 9.15 -5.37
C ILE A 300 -5.03 9.44 -6.76
N LEU A 301 -5.51 10.65 -7.00
CA LEU A 301 -6.10 11.05 -8.28
C LEU A 301 -5.09 11.02 -9.43
N TYR A 302 -4.00 11.77 -9.32
CA TYR A 302 -3.06 11.85 -10.44
C TYR A 302 -2.22 10.58 -10.62
N LYS A 303 -1.99 9.80 -9.55
CA LYS A 303 -1.29 8.53 -9.67
C LYS A 303 -2.17 7.47 -10.33
N ALA A 304 -3.45 7.42 -9.96
CA ALA A 304 -4.41 6.58 -10.66
C ALA A 304 -4.49 6.95 -12.14
N LEU A 305 -4.57 8.24 -12.48
CA LEU A 305 -4.58 8.73 -13.86
C LEU A 305 -3.33 8.29 -14.65
N LEU A 306 -2.14 8.43 -14.06
CA LEU A 306 -0.88 7.99 -14.67
C LEU A 306 -0.85 6.47 -14.90
N LEU A 307 -1.33 5.68 -13.92
CA LEU A 307 -1.38 4.23 -14.03
C LEU A 307 -2.49 3.75 -14.97
N MET A 308 -3.61 4.48 -15.07
CA MET A 308 -4.64 4.26 -16.08
C MET A 308 -4.05 4.48 -17.49
N GLY A 309 -3.29 5.56 -17.70
CA GLY A 309 -2.62 5.84 -18.98
C GLY A 309 -1.59 4.78 -19.34
N ALA A 310 -0.72 4.40 -18.40
CA ALA A 310 0.25 3.32 -18.60
C ALA A 310 -0.45 1.95 -18.80
N GLY A 311 -1.56 1.72 -18.10
CA GLY A 311 -2.42 0.55 -18.26
C GLY A 311 -3.09 0.48 -19.62
N ALA A 312 -3.59 1.62 -20.12
CA ALA A 312 -4.16 1.74 -21.47
C ALA A 312 -3.10 1.42 -22.54
N VAL A 313 -1.89 1.97 -22.41
CA VAL A 313 -0.77 1.63 -23.32
C VAL A 313 -0.49 0.13 -23.30
N LEU A 314 -0.36 -0.47 -22.11
CA LEU A 314 -0.13 -1.93 -22.01
C LEU A 314 -1.27 -2.75 -22.61
N GLN A 315 -2.52 -2.36 -22.38
CA GLN A 315 -3.69 -3.08 -22.89
C GLN A 315 -3.77 -3.01 -24.42
N MET A 316 -3.46 -1.86 -25.02
CA MET A 316 -3.60 -1.64 -26.44
C MET A 316 -2.38 -2.10 -27.27
N THR A 317 -1.17 -2.10 -26.66
CA THR A 317 0.07 -2.47 -27.35
C THR A 317 0.63 -3.83 -26.95
N GLY A 318 0.24 -4.35 -25.79
CA GLY A 318 0.88 -5.52 -25.15
C GLY A 318 2.28 -5.25 -24.61
N ARG A 319 2.77 -4.00 -24.62
CA ARG A 319 4.15 -3.61 -24.27
C ARG A 319 4.15 -2.60 -23.12
N SER A 320 5.21 -2.67 -22.30
CA SER A 320 5.40 -1.76 -21.16
C SER A 320 6.84 -1.22 -21.05
N ARG A 321 7.77 -1.67 -21.90
CA ARG A 321 9.16 -1.20 -21.87
C ARG A 321 9.32 0.05 -22.71
N LEU A 322 9.98 1.09 -22.17
CA LEU A 322 10.24 2.35 -22.86
C LEU A 322 11.03 2.15 -24.17
N THR A 323 11.94 1.15 -24.22
CA THR A 323 12.72 0.81 -25.41
C THR A 323 11.90 0.17 -26.55
N GLU A 324 10.68 -0.34 -26.24
CA GLU A 324 9.78 -0.98 -27.19
C GLU A 324 8.63 -0.08 -27.63
N LEU A 325 8.50 1.09 -27.03
CA LEU A 325 7.43 2.06 -27.24
C LEU A 325 7.96 3.27 -28.04
N GLY A 326 7.05 4.16 -28.43
CA GLY A 326 7.34 5.44 -29.09
C GLY A 326 6.38 5.72 -30.24
N GLY A 327 6.12 7.01 -30.50
CA GLY A 327 5.26 7.49 -31.59
C GLY A 327 3.75 7.30 -31.34
N LEU A 328 3.33 6.87 -30.15
CA LEU A 328 1.93 6.55 -29.85
C LEU A 328 1.00 7.77 -29.83
N TYR A 329 1.54 9.01 -29.74
CA TYR A 329 0.70 10.24 -29.79
C TYR A 329 -0.15 10.32 -31.06
N ARG A 330 0.25 9.65 -32.15
CA ARG A 330 -0.47 9.64 -33.44
C ARG A 330 -1.72 8.75 -33.40
N SER A 331 -1.69 7.68 -32.64
CA SER A 331 -2.77 6.69 -32.58
C SER A 331 -3.55 6.71 -31.26
N MET A 332 -2.94 7.24 -30.17
CA MET A 332 -3.54 7.38 -28.86
C MET A 332 -3.46 8.82 -28.33
N PRO A 333 -3.94 9.85 -29.06
CA PRO A 333 -3.77 11.26 -28.69
C PRO A 333 -4.55 11.63 -27.42
N ILE A 334 -5.74 11.05 -27.19
CA ILE A 334 -6.54 11.33 -26.00
C ILE A 334 -5.87 10.73 -24.77
N THR A 335 -5.42 9.48 -24.87
CA THR A 335 -4.66 8.84 -23.79
C THR A 335 -3.40 9.62 -23.44
N PHE A 336 -2.66 10.13 -24.44
CA PHE A 336 -1.49 10.97 -24.25
C PHE A 336 -1.82 12.27 -23.51
N LEU A 337 -2.84 13.01 -23.97
CA LEU A 337 -3.25 14.27 -23.35
C LEU A 337 -3.65 14.09 -21.88
N LEU A 338 -4.48 13.08 -21.60
CA LEU A 338 -4.93 12.76 -20.23
C LEU A 338 -3.76 12.31 -19.34
N TYR A 339 -2.82 11.52 -19.91
CA TYR A 339 -1.59 11.17 -19.21
C TYR A 339 -0.77 12.41 -18.82
N MET A 340 -0.64 13.39 -19.73
CA MET A 340 0.11 14.62 -19.46
C MET A 340 -0.48 15.43 -18.31
N VAL A 341 -1.81 15.47 -18.14
CA VAL A 341 -2.44 16.09 -16.97
C VAL A 341 -1.95 15.44 -15.66
N GLY A 342 -1.88 14.11 -15.61
CA GLY A 342 -1.32 13.39 -14.47
C GLY A 342 0.17 13.68 -14.26
N GLY A 343 0.95 13.77 -15.35
CA GLY A 343 2.37 14.11 -15.33
C GLY A 343 2.63 15.52 -14.80
N LEU A 344 1.87 16.52 -15.27
CA LEU A 344 1.96 17.89 -14.77
C LEU A 344 1.52 17.98 -13.30
N SER A 345 0.49 17.21 -12.91
CA SER A 345 0.03 17.18 -11.52
C SER A 345 1.11 16.63 -10.56
N ILE A 346 1.71 15.48 -10.84
CA ILE A 346 2.74 14.90 -9.96
C ILE A 346 3.97 15.81 -9.82
N SER A 347 4.26 16.59 -10.84
CA SER A 347 5.42 17.49 -10.89
C SER A 347 5.20 18.83 -10.21
N ALA A 348 4.04 19.05 -9.62
CA ALA A 348 3.65 20.32 -9.02
C ALA A 348 3.67 21.49 -10.02
N PHE A 349 3.27 21.23 -11.29
CA PHE A 349 3.12 22.30 -12.25
C PHE A 349 1.92 23.18 -11.84
N PRO A 350 2.04 24.53 -11.86
CA PRO A 350 0.93 25.44 -11.56
C PRO A 350 -0.34 25.06 -12.31
N LEU A 351 -1.51 25.33 -11.73
CA LEU A 351 -2.86 24.96 -12.19
C LEU A 351 -3.24 23.49 -12.01
N PHE A 352 -2.35 22.64 -11.49
CA PHE A 352 -2.66 21.23 -11.24
C PHE A 352 -2.58 20.88 -9.74
N SER A 353 -3.27 19.82 -9.36
CA SER A 353 -3.52 19.46 -7.96
C SER A 353 -2.25 19.20 -7.12
N GLY A 354 -1.17 18.71 -7.73
CA GLY A 354 0.11 18.50 -7.03
C GLY A 354 0.79 19.80 -6.61
N PHE A 355 0.56 20.90 -7.34
CA PHE A 355 1.09 22.21 -7.01
C PHE A 355 0.56 22.73 -5.66
N VAL A 356 -0.73 22.58 -5.42
CA VAL A 356 -1.40 23.07 -4.21
C VAL A 356 -1.29 22.14 -3.00
N SER A 357 -0.73 20.96 -3.17
CA SER A 357 -0.63 19.95 -2.11
C SER A 357 0.81 19.57 -1.73
N LYS A 358 1.64 19.18 -2.72
CA LYS A 358 3.03 18.80 -2.47
C LYS A 358 3.85 19.96 -1.93
N THR A 359 3.65 21.14 -2.50
CA THR A 359 4.37 22.34 -2.08
C THR A 359 4.02 22.78 -0.67
N MET A 360 2.82 22.45 -0.16
CA MET A 360 2.44 22.71 1.24
C MET A 360 3.34 21.94 2.22
N ILE A 361 3.71 20.68 1.92
CA ILE A 361 4.65 19.92 2.76
C ILE A 361 6.05 20.51 2.70
N ILE A 362 6.50 20.91 1.49
CA ILE A 362 7.82 21.52 1.30
C ILE A 362 7.88 22.86 2.04
N GLU A 363 6.82 23.65 1.99
CA GLU A 363 6.72 24.93 2.69
C GLU A 363 6.70 24.74 4.21
N ALA A 364 6.02 23.71 4.72
CA ALA A 364 6.06 23.39 6.15
C ALA A 364 7.51 23.18 6.64
N ALA A 365 8.33 22.46 5.86
CA ALA A 365 9.74 22.30 6.19
C ALA A 365 10.53 23.63 6.18
N ALA A 366 10.17 24.56 5.27
CA ALA A 366 10.78 25.89 5.23
C ALA A 366 10.39 26.74 6.44
N VAL A 367 9.10 26.77 6.77
CA VAL A 367 8.56 27.52 7.92
C VAL A 367 9.14 27.01 9.24
N GLU A 368 9.38 25.71 9.36
CA GLU A 368 10.01 25.11 10.54
C GLU A 368 11.56 25.24 10.57
N GLY A 369 12.15 25.98 9.61
CA GLY A 369 13.61 26.18 9.56
C GLY A 369 14.40 24.94 9.15
N ARG A 370 13.76 23.91 8.59
CA ARG A 370 14.41 22.66 8.16
C ARG A 370 15.00 22.80 6.74
N ALA A 371 15.98 23.70 6.58
CA ALA A 371 16.54 24.06 5.27
C ALA A 371 17.06 22.86 4.46
N VAL A 372 17.72 21.88 5.09
CA VAL A 372 18.22 20.67 4.41
C VAL A 372 17.07 19.81 3.91
N VAL A 373 16.04 19.59 4.72
CA VAL A 373 14.83 18.82 4.36
C VAL A 373 14.13 19.49 3.18
N PHE A 374 13.92 20.80 3.26
CA PHE A 374 13.36 21.63 2.18
C PHE A 374 14.13 21.45 0.87
N LEU A 375 15.47 21.59 0.90
CA LEU A 375 16.32 21.48 -0.28
C LEU A 375 16.26 20.07 -0.89
N LEU A 376 16.35 19.02 -0.09
CA LEU A 376 16.36 17.64 -0.57
C LEU A 376 14.99 17.23 -1.15
N MET A 377 13.88 17.67 -0.54
CA MET A 377 12.55 17.46 -1.10
C MET A 377 12.35 18.23 -2.42
N THR A 378 12.84 19.45 -2.51
CA THR A 378 12.81 20.23 -3.75
C THR A 378 13.62 19.53 -4.86
N LEU A 379 14.81 19.03 -4.55
CA LEU A 379 15.63 18.25 -5.49
C LEU A 379 14.91 16.98 -5.99
N ALA A 380 14.23 16.25 -5.09
CA ALA A 380 13.41 15.11 -5.49
C ALA A 380 12.24 15.51 -6.42
N GLY A 381 11.70 16.74 -6.25
CA GLY A 381 10.69 17.33 -7.15
C GLY A 381 11.21 17.50 -8.58
N VAL A 382 12.44 18.00 -8.73
CA VAL A 382 13.15 18.11 -10.03
C VAL A 382 13.24 16.74 -10.72
N GLY A 383 13.70 15.74 -9.99
CA GLY A 383 13.81 14.39 -10.52
C GLY A 383 12.44 13.78 -10.89
N THR A 384 11.38 14.11 -10.15
CA THR A 384 10.01 13.68 -10.46
C THR A 384 9.53 14.26 -11.81
N PHE A 385 9.74 15.55 -12.05
CA PHE A 385 9.40 16.21 -13.32
C PHE A 385 10.16 15.58 -14.47
N MET A 386 11.47 15.42 -14.33
CA MET A 386 12.33 14.87 -15.38
C MET A 386 11.95 13.43 -15.75
N SER A 387 11.60 12.57 -14.78
CA SER A 387 11.33 11.16 -15.04
C SER A 387 9.88 10.86 -15.43
N THR A 388 8.88 11.47 -14.79
CA THR A 388 7.47 11.15 -15.01
C THR A 388 6.82 12.03 -16.07
N THR A 389 7.15 13.33 -16.08
CA THR A 389 6.50 14.28 -17.00
C THR A 389 7.25 14.44 -18.31
N LEU A 390 8.57 14.23 -18.30
CA LEU A 390 9.38 14.37 -19.50
C LEU A 390 9.80 13.00 -20.06
N LYS A 391 10.59 12.20 -19.32
CA LYS A 391 11.15 10.93 -19.80
C LYS A 391 10.05 9.93 -20.21
N LEU A 392 9.07 9.66 -19.34
CA LEU A 392 8.08 8.63 -19.60
C LEU A 392 7.22 8.96 -20.83
N PRO A 393 6.57 10.14 -20.96
CA PRO A 393 5.79 10.44 -22.16
C PRO A 393 6.65 10.62 -23.39
N TRP A 394 7.88 11.11 -23.28
CA TRP A 394 8.79 11.20 -24.42
C TRP A 394 9.04 9.85 -25.05
N TYR A 395 9.45 8.85 -24.27
CA TYR A 395 9.77 7.52 -24.81
C TYR A 395 8.54 6.64 -25.06
N THR A 396 7.37 6.97 -24.49
CA THR A 396 6.12 6.22 -24.73
C THR A 396 5.33 6.76 -25.89
N PHE A 397 5.09 8.07 -25.91
CA PHE A 397 4.16 8.69 -26.86
C PHE A 397 4.84 9.48 -27.98
N MET A 398 5.96 10.11 -27.71
CA MET A 398 6.69 10.97 -28.63
C MET A 398 7.94 10.25 -29.18
N GLY A 399 9.10 10.84 -29.11
CA GLY A 399 10.41 10.27 -29.43
C GLY A 399 10.49 9.44 -30.71
N ARG A 400 11.26 8.36 -30.68
CA ARG A 400 11.43 7.43 -31.81
C ARG A 400 10.11 6.70 -32.11
N ASP A 401 9.67 6.74 -33.36
CA ASP A 401 8.50 5.98 -33.80
C ASP A 401 8.81 4.46 -33.85
N ALA A 402 8.17 3.70 -32.99
CA ALA A 402 8.29 2.24 -32.94
C ALA A 402 7.40 1.52 -33.98
N GLY A 403 6.69 2.26 -34.86
CA GLY A 403 5.77 1.71 -35.86
C GLY A 403 4.46 1.16 -35.29
N LEU A 404 4.22 1.30 -33.99
CA LEU A 404 3.00 0.83 -33.34
C LEU A 404 1.82 1.77 -33.68
N ARG A 405 0.68 1.19 -34.06
CA ARG A 405 -0.55 1.93 -34.41
C ARG A 405 -1.77 1.27 -33.77
N PRO A 406 -1.78 1.13 -32.44
CA PRO A 406 -2.96 0.59 -31.75
C PRO A 406 -4.12 1.59 -31.87
N PRO A 407 -5.38 1.14 -31.80
CA PRO A 407 -6.51 2.04 -31.63
C PRO A 407 -6.45 2.77 -30.27
N GLU A 408 -7.24 3.83 -30.14
CA GLU A 408 -7.38 4.54 -28.86
C GLU A 408 -7.98 3.63 -27.78
N ALA A 409 -7.69 3.91 -26.52
CA ALA A 409 -8.23 3.15 -25.39
C ALA A 409 -9.77 3.13 -25.41
N PRO A 410 -10.42 2.08 -24.87
CA PRO A 410 -11.86 1.98 -24.74
C PRO A 410 -12.50 3.20 -24.09
N LEU A 411 -13.74 3.53 -24.47
CA LEU A 411 -14.41 4.75 -24.01
C LEU A 411 -14.50 4.87 -22.49
N ASN A 412 -14.85 3.77 -21.80
CA ASN A 412 -14.93 3.76 -20.34
C ASN A 412 -13.58 4.07 -19.67
N MET A 413 -12.46 3.60 -20.24
CA MET A 413 -11.12 3.93 -19.74
C MET A 413 -10.82 5.43 -19.94
N ARG A 414 -11.15 5.98 -21.11
CA ARG A 414 -10.98 7.43 -21.39
C ARG A 414 -11.85 8.29 -20.51
N VAL A 415 -13.10 7.89 -20.25
CA VAL A 415 -14.03 8.59 -19.35
C VAL A 415 -13.46 8.61 -17.92
N ALA A 416 -13.00 7.48 -17.39
CA ALA A 416 -12.39 7.43 -16.07
C ALA A 416 -11.15 8.33 -15.96
N MET A 417 -10.27 8.27 -16.97
CA MET A 417 -9.10 9.14 -17.06
C MET A 417 -9.49 10.62 -17.17
N GLY A 418 -10.55 10.94 -17.94
CA GLY A 418 -11.08 12.30 -18.10
C GLY A 418 -11.60 12.87 -16.79
N ILE A 419 -12.35 12.08 -16.00
CA ILE A 419 -12.84 12.48 -14.68
C ILE A 419 -11.66 12.75 -13.73
N ALA A 420 -10.69 11.85 -13.66
CA ALA A 420 -9.50 12.03 -12.82
C ALA A 420 -8.68 13.27 -13.26
N ALA A 421 -8.52 13.50 -14.56
CA ALA A 421 -7.83 14.67 -15.11
C ALA A 421 -8.56 15.97 -14.77
N LEU A 422 -9.88 15.99 -14.93
CA LEU A 422 -10.71 17.15 -14.58
C LEU A 422 -10.57 17.49 -13.09
N LEU A 423 -10.63 16.49 -12.21
CA LEU A 423 -10.46 16.72 -10.77
C LEU A 423 -9.05 17.23 -10.43
N CYS A 424 -8.01 16.71 -11.08
CA CYS A 424 -6.65 17.23 -10.90
C CYS A 424 -6.53 18.70 -11.30
N PHE A 425 -7.20 19.13 -12.37
CA PHE A 425 -7.19 20.50 -12.84
C PHE A 425 -8.06 21.41 -11.95
N VAL A 426 -9.28 20.99 -11.62
CA VAL A 426 -10.21 21.78 -10.79
C VAL A 426 -9.61 22.03 -9.40
N ILE A 427 -9.04 21.02 -8.75
CA ILE A 427 -8.38 21.18 -7.44
C ILE A 427 -7.17 22.10 -7.55
N GLY A 428 -6.43 22.04 -8.65
CA GLY A 428 -5.31 22.96 -8.88
C GLY A 428 -5.74 24.42 -8.97
N ILE A 429 -6.82 24.73 -9.69
CA ILE A 429 -7.31 26.11 -9.87
C ILE A 429 -8.10 26.60 -8.65
N LEU A 430 -8.88 25.72 -8.01
CA LEU A 430 -9.77 26.02 -6.91
C LEU A 430 -9.38 25.25 -5.64
N PRO A 431 -8.19 25.49 -5.07
CA PRO A 431 -7.69 24.70 -3.92
C PRO A 431 -8.54 24.87 -2.67
N GLY A 432 -9.33 25.93 -2.55
CA GLY A 432 -10.21 26.19 -1.41
C GLY A 432 -11.16 25.03 -1.09
N TRP A 433 -11.63 24.31 -2.10
CA TRP A 433 -12.48 23.13 -1.89
C TRP A 433 -11.74 21.99 -1.16
N LEU A 434 -10.48 21.74 -1.55
CA LEU A 434 -9.65 20.75 -0.85
C LEU A 434 -9.27 21.26 0.54
N TYR A 435 -8.92 22.54 0.67
CA TYR A 435 -8.47 23.10 1.95
C TYR A 435 -9.58 23.15 3.00
N ALA A 436 -10.84 23.27 2.56
CA ALA A 436 -11.99 23.26 3.46
C ALA A 436 -12.24 21.92 4.18
N ILE A 437 -11.71 20.80 3.65
CA ILE A 437 -11.87 19.45 4.23
C ILE A 437 -10.59 18.92 4.89
N LEU A 438 -9.57 19.78 5.06
CA LEU A 438 -8.31 19.38 5.71
C LEU A 438 -8.51 19.22 7.24
N PRO A 439 -7.70 18.36 7.88
CA PRO A 439 -7.85 18.08 9.31
C PRO A 439 -7.58 19.29 10.20
N TYR A 440 -6.74 20.21 9.75
CA TYR A 440 -6.46 21.47 10.46
C TYR A 440 -6.64 22.65 9.51
N PRO A 441 -7.18 23.78 10.01
CA PRO A 441 -7.21 25.03 9.24
C PRO A 441 -5.81 25.43 8.78
N VAL A 442 -5.66 25.79 7.52
CA VAL A 442 -4.37 26.21 6.96
C VAL A 442 -4.48 27.60 6.35
N ASP A 443 -3.54 28.47 6.73
CA ASP A 443 -3.31 29.76 6.08
C ASP A 443 -2.15 29.59 5.07
N TYR A 444 -2.47 28.96 3.94
CA TYR A 444 -1.51 28.68 2.89
C TYR A 444 -2.03 29.13 1.53
N ASN A 445 -1.26 29.99 0.86
CA ASN A 445 -1.53 30.44 -0.49
C ASN A 445 -0.45 29.94 -1.45
N ALA A 446 -0.76 28.90 -2.24
CA ALA A 446 0.15 28.38 -3.25
C ALA A 446 0.44 29.38 -4.38
N TYR A 447 -0.47 30.31 -4.67
CA TYR A 447 -0.41 31.23 -5.82
C TYR A 447 0.22 32.58 -5.48
N THR A 448 1.26 32.61 -4.66
CA THR A 448 2.08 33.83 -4.49
C THR A 448 3.03 33.99 -5.68
N ALA A 449 3.34 35.25 -6.05
CA ALA A 449 4.24 35.53 -7.18
C ALA A 449 5.62 34.90 -7.00
N SER A 450 6.19 34.95 -5.78
CA SER A 450 7.47 34.36 -5.46
C SER A 450 7.48 32.84 -5.62
N HIS A 451 6.42 32.17 -5.17
CA HIS A 451 6.29 30.72 -5.29
C HIS A 451 6.10 30.28 -6.75
N LEU A 452 5.26 30.99 -7.52
CA LEU A 452 5.08 30.73 -8.95
C LEU A 452 6.38 30.89 -9.74
N ILE A 453 7.13 31.97 -9.53
CA ILE A 453 8.41 32.21 -10.20
C ILE A 453 9.40 31.09 -9.89
N LYS A 454 9.58 30.78 -8.61
CA LYS A 454 10.49 29.71 -8.14
C LYS A 454 10.17 28.36 -8.76
N GLU A 455 8.90 27.94 -8.73
CA GLU A 455 8.50 26.64 -9.28
C GLU A 455 8.63 26.61 -10.81
N MET A 456 8.28 27.70 -11.51
CA MET A 456 8.42 27.80 -12.97
C MET A 456 9.89 27.81 -13.39
N GLU A 457 10.77 28.51 -12.69
CA GLU A 457 12.22 28.48 -12.95
C GLU A 457 12.75 27.05 -12.81
N LEU A 458 12.40 26.35 -11.71
CA LEU A 458 12.82 24.99 -11.45
C LEU A 458 12.39 24.03 -12.57
N LEU A 459 11.12 24.13 -13.01
CA LEU A 459 10.57 23.29 -14.07
C LEU A 459 11.20 23.61 -15.44
N LEU A 460 11.37 24.87 -15.78
CA LEU A 460 11.96 25.31 -17.07
C LEU A 460 13.42 24.87 -17.20
N PHE A 461 14.25 25.12 -16.17
CA PHE A 461 15.64 24.67 -16.18
C PHE A 461 15.77 23.15 -16.19
N THR A 462 14.88 22.44 -15.49
CA THR A 462 14.82 20.96 -15.54
C THR A 462 14.43 20.47 -16.94
N GLY A 463 13.47 21.14 -17.58
CA GLY A 463 13.08 20.83 -18.96
C GLY A 463 14.23 21.05 -19.95
N LEU A 464 14.93 22.16 -19.82
CA LEU A 464 16.13 22.44 -20.63
C LEU A 464 17.20 21.36 -20.43
N ALA A 465 17.49 21.02 -19.17
CA ALA A 465 18.47 19.97 -18.84
C ALA A 465 18.08 18.62 -19.44
N PHE A 466 16.79 18.25 -19.38
CA PHE A 466 16.28 17.01 -19.99
C PHE A 466 16.57 16.97 -21.49
N PHE A 467 16.24 18.03 -22.25
CA PHE A 467 16.44 18.03 -23.68
C PHE A 467 17.94 18.06 -24.08
N LEU A 468 18.78 18.71 -23.31
CA LEU A 468 20.24 18.67 -23.50
C LEU A 468 20.83 17.28 -23.21
N LEU A 469 20.25 16.52 -22.27
CA LEU A 469 20.73 15.22 -21.82
C LEU A 469 19.98 14.04 -22.48
N LEU A 470 19.11 14.27 -23.47
CA LEU A 470 18.31 13.23 -24.12
C LEU A 470 19.12 12.01 -24.57
N GLY A 471 20.33 12.23 -25.11
CA GLY A 471 21.22 11.15 -25.57
C GLY A 471 21.70 10.23 -24.44
N VAL A 472 21.72 10.70 -23.19
CA VAL A 472 22.18 9.96 -22.01
C VAL A 472 21.00 9.33 -21.25
N LEU A 473 19.85 10.01 -21.24
CA LEU A 473 18.66 9.64 -20.47
C LEU A 473 17.82 8.53 -21.11
N GLY A 474 18.17 8.09 -22.32
CA GLY A 474 17.49 7.01 -23.04
C GLY A 474 17.41 5.73 -22.20
N GLY A 475 16.25 5.07 -22.21
CA GLY A 475 16.09 3.76 -21.59
C GLY A 475 17.13 2.78 -22.12
N LYS A 476 17.81 2.07 -21.24
CA LYS A 476 18.72 0.98 -21.58
C LYS A 476 18.16 -0.30 -21.00
N ASP A 477 18.23 -1.40 -21.73
CA ASP A 477 17.95 -2.73 -21.20
C ASP A 477 19.07 -3.13 -20.23
N LYS A 478 19.00 -2.57 -19.01
CA LYS A 478 19.91 -2.87 -17.91
C LYS A 478 19.15 -3.50 -16.77
N LEU A 479 19.75 -4.49 -16.14
CA LEU A 479 19.29 -5.00 -14.86
C LEU A 479 19.65 -3.98 -13.78
N SER A 480 18.65 -3.34 -13.18
CA SER A 480 18.85 -2.47 -12.02
C SER A 480 18.67 -3.33 -10.76
N LEU A 481 19.77 -3.52 -10.02
CA LEU A 481 19.71 -4.17 -8.71
C LEU A 481 19.09 -3.20 -7.71
N ASP A 482 18.13 -3.72 -6.94
CA ASP A 482 17.50 -3.03 -5.82
C ASP A 482 17.78 -3.79 -4.51
N LEU A 483 17.41 -3.23 -3.38
CA LEU A 483 17.58 -3.87 -2.07
C LEU A 483 16.89 -5.24 -1.96
N ASP A 484 15.91 -5.52 -2.83
CA ASP A 484 15.28 -6.83 -2.94
C ASP A 484 16.25 -7.96 -3.31
N TRP A 485 17.38 -7.64 -3.93
CA TRP A 485 18.44 -8.61 -4.21
C TRP A 485 18.90 -9.32 -2.95
N PHE A 486 18.99 -8.61 -1.82
CA PHE A 486 19.47 -9.18 -0.56
C PHE A 486 18.55 -10.30 -0.04
N TYR A 487 17.24 -10.17 -0.15
CA TYR A 487 16.33 -11.23 0.28
C TYR A 487 16.00 -12.24 -0.82
N ARG A 488 16.08 -11.85 -2.10
CA ARG A 488 15.85 -12.77 -3.24
C ARG A 488 16.99 -13.76 -3.45
N VAL A 489 18.24 -13.36 -3.25
CA VAL A 489 19.41 -14.20 -3.54
C VAL A 489 20.03 -14.70 -2.24
N PRO A 490 20.76 -13.90 -1.43
CA PRO A 490 21.37 -14.42 -0.22
C PRO A 490 20.34 -14.81 0.86
N GLY A 491 19.25 -14.08 1.01
CA GLY A 491 18.18 -14.42 1.95
C GLY A 491 17.52 -15.75 1.63
N LYS A 492 17.20 -16.03 0.36
CA LYS A 492 16.69 -17.33 -0.07
C LYS A 492 17.67 -18.45 0.25
N GLN A 493 18.97 -18.23 -0.01
CA GLN A 493 20.01 -19.23 0.29
C GLN A 493 20.10 -19.49 1.80
N ALA A 494 20.06 -18.43 2.61
CA ALA A 494 20.06 -18.56 4.07
C ALA A 494 18.85 -19.35 4.61
N VAL A 495 17.65 -19.08 4.09
CA VAL A 495 16.43 -19.82 4.45
C VAL A 495 16.52 -21.29 4.05
N LEU A 496 17.04 -21.58 2.86
CA LEU A 496 17.23 -22.96 2.39
C LEU A 496 18.29 -23.69 3.24
N ALA A 497 19.38 -23.02 3.61
CA ALA A 497 20.40 -23.56 4.49
C ALA A 497 19.84 -23.86 5.88
N LEU A 498 19.07 -22.91 6.46
CA LEU A 498 18.40 -23.10 7.75
C LEU A 498 17.40 -24.27 7.71
N ARG A 499 16.57 -24.33 6.66
CA ARG A 499 15.64 -25.47 6.46
C ARG A 499 16.39 -26.79 6.42
N ASN A 500 17.47 -26.87 5.64
CA ASN A 500 18.26 -28.10 5.53
C ASN A 500 18.89 -28.47 6.88
N TRP A 501 19.40 -27.48 7.61
CA TRP A 501 19.91 -27.69 8.96
C TRP A 501 18.84 -28.23 9.93
N ILE A 502 17.63 -27.62 9.95
CA ILE A 502 16.51 -28.06 10.78
C ILE A 502 16.10 -29.50 10.42
N VAL A 503 15.95 -29.81 9.13
CA VAL A 503 15.58 -31.16 8.67
C VAL A 503 16.66 -32.21 9.09
N THR A 504 17.93 -31.83 8.96
CA THR A 504 19.04 -32.71 9.38
C THR A 504 19.06 -32.92 10.91
N ALA A 505 18.87 -31.85 11.68
CA ALA A 505 18.82 -31.90 13.13
C ALA A 505 17.62 -32.73 13.64
N ASP A 506 16.44 -32.53 13.05
CA ASP A 506 15.22 -33.32 13.34
C ASP A 506 15.44 -34.81 13.00
N GLY A 507 16.03 -35.11 11.85
CA GLY A 507 16.39 -36.48 11.46
C GLY A 507 17.37 -37.13 12.43
N ALA A 508 18.40 -36.38 12.86
CA ALA A 508 19.36 -36.84 13.86
C ALA A 508 18.70 -37.08 15.23
N ALA A 509 17.83 -36.15 15.68
CA ALA A 509 17.09 -36.26 16.93
C ALA A 509 16.15 -37.48 16.93
N ARG A 510 15.38 -37.67 15.85
CA ARG A 510 14.50 -38.83 15.66
C ARG A 510 15.33 -40.14 15.63
N GLY A 511 16.45 -40.12 14.91
CA GLY A 511 17.37 -41.28 14.87
C GLY A 511 17.97 -41.64 16.24
N ALA A 512 18.32 -40.60 17.04
CA ALA A 512 18.79 -40.82 18.41
C ALA A 512 17.68 -41.37 19.31
N PHE A 513 16.47 -40.76 19.23
CA PHE A 513 15.30 -41.27 19.98
C PHE A 513 14.96 -42.71 19.63
N MET A 514 14.94 -43.08 18.34
CA MET A 514 14.65 -44.43 17.91
C MET A 514 15.73 -45.43 18.32
N ARG A 515 17.01 -45.02 18.41
CA ARG A 515 18.07 -45.87 18.95
C ARG A 515 17.85 -46.16 20.44
N VAL A 516 17.58 -45.14 21.23
CA VAL A 516 17.29 -45.28 22.67
C VAL A 516 16.05 -46.15 22.88
N PHE A 517 15.00 -45.94 22.07
CA PHE A 517 13.77 -46.73 22.13
C PHE A 517 14.02 -48.21 21.83
N ARG A 518 14.77 -48.53 20.75
CA ARG A 518 15.14 -49.92 20.42
C ARG A 518 16.01 -50.56 21.49
N GLN A 519 16.97 -49.81 22.04
CA GLN A 519 17.79 -50.34 23.15
C GLN A 519 16.94 -50.65 24.38
N ALA A 520 15.94 -49.82 24.70
CA ALA A 520 15.00 -50.09 25.77
C ALA A 520 14.09 -51.29 25.46
N GLU A 521 13.64 -51.44 24.22
CA GLU A 521 12.87 -52.58 23.75
C GLU A 521 13.67 -53.89 23.81
N ASP A 522 14.93 -53.89 23.34
CA ASP A 522 15.85 -55.03 23.42
C ASP A 522 16.14 -55.42 24.88
N ALA A 523 16.41 -54.43 25.74
CA ALA A 523 16.63 -54.68 27.17
C ALA A 523 15.40 -55.30 27.85
N THR A 524 14.18 -54.83 27.49
CA THR A 524 12.93 -55.42 28.02
C THR A 524 12.68 -56.84 27.48
N THR A 525 13.10 -57.10 26.22
CA THR A 525 12.98 -58.41 25.59
C THR A 525 13.96 -59.39 26.22
N HIS A 526 15.20 -58.96 26.49
CA HIS A 526 16.19 -59.78 27.22
C HIS A 526 15.74 -60.09 28.66
N LEU A 527 15.12 -59.15 29.35
CA LEU A 527 14.52 -59.35 30.67
C LEU A 527 13.36 -60.38 30.64
N ARG A 528 12.58 -60.43 29.55
CA ARG A 528 11.53 -61.43 29.32
C ARG A 528 12.14 -62.82 29.10
N LEU A 529 13.24 -62.96 28.38
CA LEU A 529 13.93 -64.21 28.08
C LEU A 529 14.71 -64.75 29.29
N SER A 530 15.08 -63.88 30.24
CA SER A 530 15.80 -64.30 31.47
C SER A 530 14.92 -64.83 32.62
N GLY A 531 13.63 -65.08 32.34
CA GLY A 531 12.78 -65.83 33.29
C GLY A 531 12.14 -64.92 34.39
N TRP A 532 12.27 -63.66 34.34
CA TRP A 532 11.52 -62.80 35.26
C TRP A 532 10.04 -62.74 34.85
N PRO A 533 9.06 -63.00 35.72
CA PRO A 533 7.67 -63.01 35.42
C PRO A 533 7.20 -61.54 35.35
N LEU A 534 7.36 -60.92 34.18
CA LEU A 534 6.61 -59.69 33.86
C LEU A 534 5.13 -60.09 33.68
N LYS A 535 4.38 -60.10 34.78
CA LYS A 535 2.92 -60.16 34.71
C LYS A 535 2.45 -59.03 33.75
N SER A 536 1.84 -59.41 32.63
CA SER A 536 1.15 -58.45 31.77
C SER A 536 0.14 -57.69 32.62
N TRP A 537 0.35 -56.42 32.77
CA TRP A 537 -0.64 -55.58 33.45
C TRP A 537 -1.95 -55.67 32.70
N PRO A 538 -3.08 -55.94 33.37
CA PRO A 538 -4.38 -55.92 32.72
C PRO A 538 -4.57 -54.54 32.07
N THR A 539 -5.14 -54.51 30.84
CA THR A 539 -5.36 -53.28 30.06
C THR A 539 -6.06 -52.19 30.89
N GLY A 540 -6.93 -52.60 31.84
CA GLY A 540 -7.60 -51.69 32.77
C GLY A 540 -6.66 -51.01 33.77
N SER A 541 -5.60 -51.69 34.27
CA SER A 541 -4.62 -51.03 35.15
C SER A 541 -3.69 -50.09 34.39
N MET A 542 -3.36 -50.38 33.16
CA MET A 542 -2.60 -49.43 32.31
C MET A 542 -3.43 -48.17 32.02
N ALA A 543 -4.71 -48.33 31.68
CA ALA A 543 -5.63 -47.21 31.47
C ALA A 543 -5.82 -46.34 32.74
N LEU A 544 -5.92 -47.01 33.91
CA LEU A 544 -6.01 -46.31 35.20
C LEU A 544 -4.75 -45.52 35.52
N TRP A 545 -3.56 -46.11 35.33
CA TRP A 545 -2.30 -45.40 35.55
C TRP A 545 -2.09 -44.24 34.57
N THR A 546 -2.47 -44.41 33.31
CA THR A 546 -2.45 -43.32 32.32
C THR A 546 -3.38 -42.19 32.74
N ALA A 547 -4.59 -42.49 33.20
CA ALA A 547 -5.54 -41.50 33.70
C ALA A 547 -5.02 -40.77 34.96
N ILE A 548 -4.36 -41.49 35.88
CA ILE A 548 -3.77 -40.90 37.10
C ILE A 548 -2.61 -39.95 36.72
N VAL A 549 -1.72 -40.38 35.83
CA VAL A 549 -0.60 -39.52 35.38
C VAL A 549 -1.13 -38.28 34.65
N LEU A 550 -2.16 -38.43 33.80
CA LEU A 550 -2.80 -37.31 33.10
C LEU A 550 -3.47 -36.36 34.09
N ALA A 551 -4.17 -36.89 35.09
CA ALA A 551 -4.79 -36.09 36.16
C ALA A 551 -3.74 -35.33 36.99
N MET A 552 -2.62 -35.98 37.34
CA MET A 552 -1.51 -35.31 38.02
C MET A 552 -0.91 -34.17 37.15
N LEU A 553 -0.67 -34.44 35.86
CA LEU A 553 -0.17 -33.41 34.94
C LEU A 553 -1.13 -32.24 34.80
N LEU A 554 -2.43 -32.49 34.77
CA LEU A 554 -3.46 -31.42 34.77
C LEU A 554 -3.48 -30.65 36.08
N VAL A 555 -3.42 -31.30 37.23
CA VAL A 555 -3.40 -30.66 38.55
C VAL A 555 -2.13 -29.82 38.74
N PHE A 556 -0.96 -30.35 38.35
CA PHE A 556 0.30 -29.59 38.45
C PHE A 556 0.49 -28.58 37.33
N GLY A 557 -0.18 -28.74 36.16
CA GLY A 557 -0.17 -27.78 35.07
C GLY A 557 -1.11 -26.59 35.26
N LEU A 558 -2.21 -26.73 36.02
CA LEU A 558 -3.15 -25.67 36.34
C LEU A 558 -2.77 -24.85 37.59
N GLY A 559 -1.70 -25.23 38.29
CA GLY A 559 -1.18 -24.57 39.48
C GLY A 559 0.01 -23.62 39.24
N ARG A 560 0.20 -23.19 37.97
CA ARG A 560 1.22 -22.17 37.62
C ARG A 560 0.59 -20.97 36.93
#